data_96f15ec1c547828a529b1de5801584e2
#
_entry.id   96f15ec1c547828a529b1de5801584e2
#
_cell.length_a   1.000
_cell.length_b   1.000
_cell.length_c   1.000
_cell.angle_alpha   90.00
_cell.angle_beta   90.00
_cell.angle_gamma   90.00
#
_symmetry.space_group_name_H-M   'P 1'
#
loop_
_entity.id
_entity.type
_entity.pdbx_description
1 polymer ?
#
loop_
_entity_poly.entity_id
_entity_poly.type
_entity_poly.pdbx_seq_one_letter_code
_entity_poly.pdbx_strand_id
1 'polypeptide(L)'
;MQIEEKPVRFETGTQDLVRHNFLSSLGFTKSKGDSNIYYKVEDDNLLMLLLYVDYLFVTGMDGLIVDTKRKLAIKFEMKDLGMMHYFLGMEVWQNADGISLRQGKYAAEILKRFGMMDCKAMTTPMASNLKLLSDASSEAVDAMMYHQVIVSLMYLMNMRPNICFAVNALSQYMTYSRHVHLTTTSIF
;
A
#
# COMPACT_ATOMS: atom_id res chain seq x y z
N MET A 1 16.18 -14.97 10.81
CA MET A 1 16.69 -14.25 9.63
C MET A 1 15.96 -12.91 9.62
N GLN A 2 16.65 -11.85 9.97
CA GLN A 2 16.06 -10.51 9.87
C GLN A 2 16.08 -10.10 8.40
N ILE A 3 14.92 -9.81 7.85
CA ILE A 3 14.80 -9.26 6.51
C ILE A 3 14.69 -7.75 6.68
N GLU A 4 15.74 -7.02 6.32
CA GLU A 4 15.71 -5.56 6.30
C GLU A 4 15.26 -5.07 4.92
N GLU A 5 14.25 -4.21 4.87
CA GLU A 5 13.82 -3.51 3.66
C GLU A 5 14.35 -2.09 3.70
N LYS A 6 15.23 -1.76 2.76
CA LYS A 6 15.89 -0.44 2.68
C LYS A 6 15.60 0.19 1.31
N PRO A 7 14.68 1.15 1.21
CA PRO A 7 14.40 1.83 -0.04
C PRO A 7 15.55 2.76 -0.45
N VAL A 8 15.76 2.83 -1.75
CA VAL A 8 16.67 3.78 -2.40
C VAL A 8 15.90 4.50 -3.50
N ARG A 9 16.07 5.81 -3.65
CA ARG A 9 15.42 6.58 -4.69
C ARG A 9 16.40 6.94 -5.80
N PHE A 10 16.00 6.74 -7.07
CA PHE A 10 16.70 7.25 -8.24
C PHE A 10 16.35 8.74 -8.45
N GLU A 11 17.34 9.60 -8.60
CA GLU A 11 17.12 11.04 -8.74
C GLU A 11 16.89 11.48 -10.19
N THR A 12 17.37 10.69 -11.15
CA THR A 12 17.15 10.95 -12.59
C THR A 12 16.37 9.81 -13.23
N GLY A 13 15.43 10.14 -14.11
CA GLY A 13 14.58 9.20 -14.85
C GLY A 13 15.37 8.22 -15.71
N THR A 14 16.00 7.26 -15.08
CA THR A 14 16.80 6.22 -15.74
C THR A 14 15.86 5.25 -16.43
N GLN A 15 16.05 5.05 -17.74
CA GLN A 15 15.20 4.14 -18.53
C GLN A 15 15.22 2.72 -17.94
N ASP A 16 14.08 2.08 -17.83
CA ASP A 16 13.92 0.74 -17.26
C ASP A 16 14.84 -0.30 -17.90
N LEU A 17 15.12 -0.18 -19.18
CA LEU A 17 16.05 -1.05 -19.90
C LEU A 17 17.48 -0.95 -19.36
N VAL A 18 17.94 0.25 -19.02
CA VAL A 18 19.29 0.47 -18.47
C VAL A 18 19.39 -0.13 -17.07
N ARG A 19 18.35 0.04 -16.24
CA ARG A 19 18.27 -0.56 -14.91
C ARG A 19 18.27 -2.09 -15.03
N HIS A 20 17.45 -2.66 -15.92
CA HIS A 20 17.37 -4.10 -16.15
C HIS A 20 18.72 -4.69 -16.57
N ASN A 21 19.37 -4.12 -17.59
CA ASN A 21 20.64 -4.62 -18.09
C ASN A 21 21.74 -4.55 -17.01
N PHE A 22 21.74 -3.51 -16.21
CA PHE A 22 22.71 -3.38 -15.13
C PHE A 22 22.47 -4.39 -14.02
N LEU A 23 21.22 -4.58 -13.58
CA LEU A 23 20.89 -5.60 -12.57
C LEU A 23 21.24 -7.01 -13.06
N SER A 24 20.98 -7.32 -14.32
CA SER A 24 21.37 -8.59 -14.92
C SER A 24 22.90 -8.78 -14.93
N SER A 25 23.66 -7.72 -15.20
CA SER A 25 25.14 -7.76 -15.14
C SER A 25 25.68 -7.98 -13.73
N LEU A 26 24.93 -7.64 -12.68
CA LEU A 26 25.23 -7.94 -11.29
C LEU A 26 24.81 -9.35 -10.84
N GLY A 27 24.27 -10.16 -11.77
CA GLY A 27 23.82 -11.52 -11.51
C GLY A 27 22.39 -11.65 -11.01
N PHE A 28 21.58 -10.58 -11.08
CA PHE A 28 20.18 -10.66 -10.73
C PHE A 28 19.35 -11.28 -11.86
N THR A 29 18.42 -12.14 -11.48
CA THR A 29 17.42 -12.75 -12.36
C THR A 29 16.09 -12.02 -12.17
N LYS A 30 15.46 -11.64 -13.28
CA LYS A 30 14.11 -11.05 -13.28
C LYS A 30 13.08 -12.12 -12.97
N SER A 31 12.13 -11.84 -12.09
CA SER A 31 11.04 -12.77 -11.78
C SER A 31 10.10 -12.96 -12.97
N LYS A 32 9.61 -14.19 -13.14
CA LYS A 32 8.59 -14.52 -14.14
C LYS A 32 7.18 -14.10 -13.72
N GLY A 33 6.94 -14.01 -12.40
CA GLY A 33 5.62 -13.66 -11.85
C GLY A 33 5.38 -12.15 -11.78
N ASP A 34 6.42 -11.37 -11.50
CA ASP A 34 6.34 -9.90 -11.46
C ASP A 34 7.60 -9.31 -12.10
N SER A 35 7.41 -8.54 -13.15
CA SER A 35 8.50 -7.94 -13.92
C SER A 35 9.30 -6.87 -13.15
N ASN A 36 8.82 -6.41 -12.02
CA ASN A 36 9.47 -5.44 -11.16
C ASN A 36 10.35 -6.07 -10.09
N ILE A 37 10.24 -7.39 -9.91
CA ILE A 37 11.02 -8.15 -8.94
C ILE A 37 12.26 -8.77 -9.59
N TYR A 38 13.40 -8.57 -8.96
CA TYR A 38 14.67 -9.18 -9.28
C TYR A 38 15.21 -9.92 -8.06
N TYR A 39 15.85 -11.04 -8.28
CA TYR A 39 16.43 -11.83 -7.19
C TYR A 39 17.80 -12.40 -7.57
N LYS A 40 18.62 -12.63 -6.57
CA LYS A 40 19.92 -13.27 -6.65
C LYS A 40 20.10 -14.17 -5.44
N VAL A 41 20.72 -15.34 -5.63
CA VAL A 41 21.14 -16.20 -4.53
C VAL A 41 22.65 -16.21 -4.51
N GLU A 42 23.25 -15.91 -3.36
CA GLU A 42 24.68 -15.89 -3.14
C GLU A 42 24.98 -16.56 -1.78
N ASP A 43 25.77 -17.62 -1.78
CA ASP A 43 26.12 -18.40 -0.59
C ASP A 43 24.86 -18.82 0.23
N ASP A 44 23.84 -19.38 -0.44
CA ASP A 44 22.54 -19.76 0.12
C ASP A 44 21.71 -18.60 0.70
N ASN A 45 22.13 -17.35 0.49
CA ASN A 45 21.40 -16.17 0.91
C ASN A 45 20.64 -15.54 -0.26
N LEU A 46 19.33 -15.39 -0.07
CA LEU A 46 18.47 -14.72 -1.02
C LEU A 46 18.57 -13.20 -0.86
N LEU A 47 18.82 -12.51 -1.96
CA LEU A 47 18.73 -11.06 -2.08
C LEU A 47 17.64 -10.72 -3.11
N MET A 48 16.67 -9.92 -2.72
CA MET A 48 15.57 -9.49 -3.58
C MET A 48 15.58 -7.98 -3.76
N LEU A 49 15.24 -7.55 -4.97
CA LEU A 49 15.05 -6.16 -5.35
C LEU A 49 13.65 -5.99 -5.90
N LEU A 50 12.92 -4.98 -5.46
CA LEU A 50 11.65 -4.55 -6.04
C LEU A 50 11.82 -3.14 -6.59
N LEU A 51 11.61 -2.98 -7.90
CA LEU A 51 11.56 -1.68 -8.56
C LEU A 51 10.13 -1.15 -8.53
N TYR A 52 9.95 0.06 -8.02
CA TYR A 52 8.65 0.72 -8.03
C TYR A 52 8.82 2.19 -8.44
N VAL A 53 8.53 2.51 -9.68
CA VAL A 53 8.75 3.83 -10.27
C VAL A 53 10.21 4.28 -10.09
N ASP A 54 10.48 5.22 -9.18
CA ASP A 54 11.82 5.72 -8.84
C ASP A 54 12.39 5.12 -7.56
N TYR A 55 11.69 4.18 -6.95
CA TYR A 55 12.14 3.52 -5.73
C TYR A 55 12.66 2.12 -6.01
N LEU A 56 13.73 1.77 -5.31
CA LEU A 56 14.26 0.42 -5.26
C LEU A 56 14.23 -0.06 -3.81
N PHE A 57 13.50 -1.11 -3.55
CA PHE A 57 13.50 -1.80 -2.27
C PHE A 57 14.45 -2.97 -2.34
N VAL A 58 15.30 -3.09 -1.33
CA VAL A 58 16.31 -4.16 -1.23
C VAL A 58 16.04 -4.93 0.04
N THR A 59 15.91 -6.24 -0.07
CA THR A 59 15.69 -7.13 1.08
C THR A 59 16.60 -8.37 0.98
N GLY A 60 17.18 -8.76 2.09
CA GLY A 60 18.13 -9.88 2.17
C GLY A 60 19.05 -9.75 3.37
N MET A 61 20.24 -10.35 3.27
CA MET A 61 21.27 -10.24 4.30
C MET A 61 21.96 -8.86 4.22
N ASP A 62 22.23 -8.23 5.37
CA ASP A 62 22.80 -6.88 5.46
C ASP A 62 24.07 -6.67 4.62
N GLY A 63 25.00 -7.58 4.66
CA GLY A 63 26.23 -7.49 3.88
C GLY A 63 25.99 -7.41 2.38
N LEU A 64 25.07 -8.23 1.86
CA LEU A 64 24.68 -8.24 0.45
C LEU A 64 23.90 -6.98 0.06
N ILE A 65 23.05 -6.46 0.96
CA ILE A 65 22.34 -5.20 0.77
C ILE A 65 23.33 -4.04 0.61
N VAL A 66 24.29 -3.91 1.53
CA VAL A 66 25.29 -2.84 1.52
C VAL A 66 26.15 -2.89 0.24
N ASP A 67 26.64 -4.07 -0.14
CA ASP A 67 27.46 -4.23 -1.35
C ASP A 67 26.65 -3.89 -2.63
N THR A 68 25.41 -4.35 -2.68
CA THR A 68 24.53 -4.05 -3.83
C THR A 68 24.22 -2.57 -3.94
N LYS A 69 23.88 -1.89 -2.84
CA LYS A 69 23.68 -0.44 -2.82
C LYS A 69 24.91 0.32 -3.29
N ARG A 70 26.09 -0.09 -2.86
CA ARG A 70 27.37 0.51 -3.30
C ARG A 70 27.57 0.36 -4.81
N LYS A 71 27.34 -0.83 -5.37
CA LYS A 71 27.45 -1.08 -6.82
C LYS A 71 26.45 -0.27 -7.62
N LEU A 72 25.22 -0.15 -7.14
CA LEU A 72 24.19 0.67 -7.75
C LEU A 72 24.52 2.17 -7.72
N ALA A 73 25.02 2.68 -6.59
CA ALA A 73 25.39 4.09 -6.42
C ALA A 73 26.57 4.54 -7.33
N ILE A 74 27.44 3.59 -7.74
CA ILE A 74 28.48 3.89 -8.73
C ILE A 74 27.90 4.18 -10.12
N LYS A 75 26.79 3.51 -10.47
CA LYS A 75 26.19 3.59 -11.82
C LYS A 75 25.06 4.59 -11.92
N PHE A 76 24.31 4.78 -10.85
CA PHE A 76 23.11 5.62 -10.82
C PHE A 76 23.23 6.68 -9.72
N GLU A 77 22.71 7.87 -10.02
CA GLU A 77 22.50 8.88 -9.00
C GLU A 77 21.35 8.43 -8.09
N MET A 78 21.65 8.16 -6.84
CA MET A 78 20.73 7.50 -5.91
C MET A 78 20.85 8.10 -4.52
N LYS A 79 19.72 8.20 -3.82
CA LYS A 79 19.66 8.55 -2.41
C LYS A 79 19.23 7.34 -1.59
N ASP A 80 20.06 6.93 -0.65
CA ASP A 80 19.68 5.91 0.34
C ASP A 80 18.71 6.52 1.37
N LEU A 81 17.52 5.94 1.49
CA LEU A 81 16.47 6.40 2.40
C LEU A 81 16.49 5.67 3.75
N GLY A 82 17.43 4.74 3.95
CA GLY A 82 17.52 3.93 5.16
C GLY A 82 16.44 2.84 5.21
N MET A 83 15.95 2.54 6.42
CA MET A 83 14.87 1.57 6.63
C MET A 83 13.53 2.15 6.18
N MET A 84 12.70 1.30 5.60
CA MET A 84 11.35 1.68 5.21
C MET A 84 10.45 1.81 6.44
N HIS A 85 9.86 3.00 6.64
CA HIS A 85 8.92 3.27 7.72
C HIS A 85 7.51 3.60 7.21
N TYR A 86 7.42 4.10 5.98
CA TYR A 86 6.14 4.49 5.39
C TYR A 86 6.21 4.40 3.86
N PHE A 87 5.26 3.69 3.26
CA PHE A 87 5.19 3.55 1.82
C PHE A 87 3.75 3.29 1.36
N LEU A 88 3.31 4.01 0.33
CA LEU A 88 1.97 3.89 -0.25
C LEU A 88 0.85 3.90 0.81
N GLY A 89 0.90 4.84 1.75
CA GLY A 89 -0.12 4.93 2.80
C GLY A 89 -0.03 3.86 3.90
N MET A 90 0.96 2.97 3.84
CA MET A 90 1.21 1.94 4.85
C MET A 90 2.39 2.33 5.74
N GLU A 91 2.21 2.15 7.04
CA GLU A 91 3.28 2.24 8.04
C GLU A 91 3.95 0.87 8.14
N VAL A 92 5.27 0.85 8.03
CA VAL A 92 6.09 -0.36 8.11
C VAL A 92 6.85 -0.37 9.43
N TRP A 93 6.60 -1.39 10.23
CA TRP A 93 7.26 -1.61 11.51
C TRP A 93 8.11 -2.88 11.43
N GLN A 94 9.41 -2.73 11.61
CA GLN A 94 10.36 -3.83 11.57
C GLN A 94 10.95 -4.03 12.97
N ASN A 95 10.91 -5.25 13.46
CA ASN A 95 11.48 -5.65 14.74
C ASN A 95 12.09 -7.06 14.63
N ALA A 96 12.63 -7.58 15.75
CA ALA A 96 13.23 -8.91 15.80
C ALA A 96 12.23 -10.04 15.45
N ASP A 97 10.95 -9.84 15.67
CA ASP A 97 9.89 -10.84 15.44
C ASP A 97 9.39 -10.82 13.98
N GLY A 98 9.71 -9.77 13.22
CA GLY A 98 9.33 -9.65 11.81
C GLY A 98 8.90 -8.25 11.39
N ILE A 99 8.18 -8.21 10.25
CA ILE A 99 7.66 -6.99 9.64
C ILE A 99 6.16 -6.90 9.86
N SER A 100 5.69 -5.78 10.38
CA SER A 100 4.29 -5.47 10.59
C SER A 100 3.87 -4.28 9.73
N LEU A 101 2.80 -4.44 8.96
CA LEU A 101 2.20 -3.38 8.15
C LEU A 101 0.96 -2.84 8.84
N ARG A 102 0.78 -1.50 8.81
CA ARG A 102 -0.36 -0.82 9.41
C ARG A 102 -0.84 0.33 8.53
N GLN A 103 -2.10 0.70 8.68
CA GLN A 103 -2.69 1.86 8.01
C GLN A 103 -3.33 2.83 9.01
N GLY A 104 -2.77 2.95 10.21
CA GLY A 104 -3.32 3.81 11.27
C GLY A 104 -3.40 5.28 10.86
N LYS A 105 -2.32 5.83 10.32
CA LYS A 105 -2.28 7.21 9.83
C LYS A 105 -3.26 7.45 8.69
N TYR A 106 -3.30 6.53 7.71
CA TYR A 106 -4.22 6.64 6.59
C TYR A 106 -5.68 6.61 7.05
N ALA A 107 -6.04 5.70 7.97
CA ALA A 107 -7.38 5.67 8.55
C ALA A 107 -7.75 6.98 9.25
N ALA A 108 -6.83 7.54 10.06
CA ALA A 108 -7.05 8.82 10.72
C ALA A 108 -7.21 9.99 9.73
N GLU A 109 -6.44 9.99 8.64
CA GLU A 109 -6.57 10.99 7.57
C GLU A 109 -7.92 10.91 6.86
N ILE A 110 -8.44 9.71 6.58
CA ILE A 110 -9.78 9.52 6.03
C ILE A 110 -10.83 10.07 6.97
N LEU A 111 -10.80 9.66 8.25
CA LEU A 111 -11.76 10.14 9.25
C LEU A 111 -11.75 11.66 9.35
N LYS A 112 -10.58 12.28 9.36
CA LYS A 112 -10.43 13.73 9.39
C LYS A 112 -10.97 14.39 8.12
N ARG A 113 -10.64 13.84 6.93
CA ARG A 113 -11.07 14.38 5.63
C ARG A 113 -12.58 14.43 5.48
N PHE A 114 -13.26 13.41 5.97
CA PHE A 114 -14.72 13.29 5.85
C PHE A 114 -15.48 13.72 7.12
N GLY A 115 -14.81 14.35 8.11
CA GLY A 115 -15.45 14.86 9.31
C GLY A 115 -15.99 13.77 10.24
N MET A 116 -15.39 12.57 10.23
CA MET A 116 -15.88 11.40 10.96
C MET A 116 -15.06 11.08 12.24
N MET A 117 -14.21 12.00 12.69
CA MET A 117 -13.34 11.78 13.87
C MET A 117 -14.13 11.54 15.16
N ASP A 118 -15.31 12.17 15.28
CA ASP A 118 -16.16 12.07 16.48
C ASP A 118 -17.24 10.99 16.35
N CYS A 119 -17.24 10.22 15.25
CA CYS A 119 -18.18 9.13 15.08
C CYS A 119 -17.91 7.99 16.06
N LYS A 120 -18.99 7.41 16.60
CA LYS A 120 -18.86 6.28 17.50
C LYS A 120 -18.48 5.02 16.73
N ALA A 121 -17.34 4.42 17.12
CA ALA A 121 -16.91 3.17 16.52
C ALA A 121 -17.93 2.06 16.79
N MET A 122 -18.23 1.27 15.76
CA MET A 122 -19.10 0.09 15.87
C MET A 122 -18.26 -1.20 15.75
N THR A 123 -18.67 -2.21 16.51
CA THR A 123 -18.00 -3.53 16.51
C THR A 123 -18.27 -4.33 15.24
N THR A 124 -19.36 -4.02 14.55
CA THR A 124 -19.79 -4.71 13.33
C THR A 124 -19.85 -3.69 12.19
N PRO A 125 -19.05 -3.85 11.13
CA PRO A 125 -18.98 -2.90 10.03
C PRO A 125 -20.31 -2.66 9.30
N MET A 126 -21.21 -3.63 9.32
CA MET A 126 -22.55 -3.48 8.76
C MET A 126 -23.52 -4.43 9.45
N ALA A 127 -24.69 -3.93 9.86
CA ALA A 127 -25.73 -4.78 10.42
C ALA A 127 -26.28 -5.74 9.33
N SER A 128 -26.46 -7.01 9.67
CA SER A 128 -26.92 -8.06 8.74
C SER A 128 -28.29 -7.80 8.13
N ASN A 129 -29.12 -6.94 8.76
CA ASN A 129 -30.47 -6.59 8.31
C ASN A 129 -30.56 -5.17 7.72
N LEU A 130 -29.44 -4.53 7.43
CA LEU A 130 -29.46 -3.19 6.87
C LEU A 130 -30.03 -3.24 5.44
N LYS A 131 -31.23 -2.71 5.27
CA LYS A 131 -31.87 -2.54 3.95
C LYS A 131 -31.24 -1.32 3.29
N LEU A 132 -30.16 -1.53 2.54
CA LEU A 132 -29.54 -0.51 1.67
C LEU A 132 -30.39 -0.27 0.40
N LEU A 133 -31.64 -0.74 0.38
CA LEU A 133 -32.56 -0.53 -0.74
C LEU A 133 -32.68 0.97 -0.99
N SER A 134 -32.77 1.32 -2.26
CA SER A 134 -32.99 2.67 -2.75
C SER A 134 -34.30 3.20 -2.17
N ASP A 135 -34.26 3.68 -0.94
CA ASP A 135 -35.36 4.45 -0.39
C ASP A 135 -35.41 5.75 -1.19
N ALA A 136 -36.37 5.79 -2.12
CA ALA A 136 -36.60 6.97 -2.98
C ALA A 136 -36.89 8.23 -2.17
N SER A 137 -37.26 8.09 -0.89
CA SER A 137 -37.55 9.19 0.04
C SER A 137 -36.27 9.77 0.69
N SER A 138 -35.13 9.07 0.65
CA SER A 138 -33.87 9.56 1.21
C SER A 138 -33.23 10.63 0.32
N GLU A 139 -32.73 11.69 0.93
CA GLU A 139 -32.02 12.77 0.22
C GLU A 139 -30.85 12.27 -0.59
N ALA A 140 -30.64 12.82 -1.78
CA ALA A 140 -29.48 12.57 -2.59
C ALA A 140 -28.25 13.22 -1.93
N VAL A 141 -27.13 12.54 -1.92
CA VAL A 141 -25.85 13.11 -1.47
C VAL A 141 -24.99 13.49 -2.66
N ASP A 142 -23.99 14.32 -2.41
CA ASP A 142 -22.93 14.60 -3.38
C ASP A 142 -22.27 13.28 -3.81
N ALA A 143 -22.52 12.90 -5.06
CA ALA A 143 -22.00 11.65 -5.62
C ALA A 143 -20.47 11.62 -5.66
N MET A 144 -19.82 12.79 -5.86
CA MET A 144 -18.36 12.89 -5.87
C MET A 144 -17.79 12.60 -4.46
N MET A 145 -18.38 13.20 -3.44
CA MET A 145 -17.97 12.96 -2.05
C MET A 145 -18.17 11.49 -1.67
N TYR A 146 -19.33 10.91 -2.00
CA TYR A 146 -19.58 9.49 -1.73
C TYR A 146 -18.57 8.59 -2.43
N HIS A 147 -18.27 8.85 -3.70
CA HIS A 147 -17.27 8.12 -4.46
C HIS A 147 -15.90 8.20 -3.79
N GLN A 148 -15.47 9.38 -3.35
CA GLN A 148 -14.18 9.55 -2.66
C GLN A 148 -14.11 8.76 -1.35
N VAL A 149 -15.19 8.72 -0.56
CA VAL A 149 -15.27 7.89 0.66
C VAL A 149 -15.11 6.42 0.31
N ILE A 150 -15.88 5.90 -0.64
CA ILE A 150 -15.83 4.48 -1.02
C ILE A 150 -14.45 4.08 -1.53
N VAL A 151 -13.84 4.87 -2.42
CA VAL A 151 -12.49 4.60 -2.93
C VAL A 151 -11.45 4.60 -1.80
N SER A 152 -11.57 5.51 -0.84
CA SER A 152 -10.68 5.54 0.33
C SER A 152 -10.86 4.30 1.21
N LEU A 153 -12.08 3.84 1.42
CA LEU A 153 -12.38 2.61 2.15
C LEU A 153 -11.91 1.37 1.40
N MET A 154 -12.05 1.34 0.06
CA MET A 154 -11.51 0.25 -0.78
C MET A 154 -10.00 0.11 -0.63
N TYR A 155 -9.27 1.22 -0.53
CA TYR A 155 -7.83 1.16 -0.25
C TYR A 155 -7.54 0.62 1.16
N LEU A 156 -8.36 1.00 2.15
CA LEU A 156 -8.24 0.52 3.54
C LEU A 156 -8.45 -0.99 3.66
N MET A 157 -9.29 -1.60 2.79
CA MET A 157 -9.57 -3.04 2.78
C MET A 157 -8.31 -3.90 2.61
N ASN A 158 -7.26 -3.39 1.96
CA ASN A 158 -6.01 -4.14 1.74
C ASN A 158 -5.39 -4.66 3.04
N MET A 159 -5.57 -3.92 4.14
CA MET A 159 -5.05 -4.29 5.47
C MET A 159 -6.17 -4.61 6.48
N ARG A 160 -7.44 -4.45 6.09
CA ARG A 160 -8.62 -4.66 6.92
C ARG A 160 -9.66 -5.52 6.21
N PRO A 161 -9.43 -6.83 6.07
CA PRO A 161 -10.36 -7.72 5.37
C PRO A 161 -11.74 -7.81 6.02
N ASN A 162 -11.85 -7.48 7.31
CA ASN A 162 -13.12 -7.47 8.04
C ASN A 162 -14.13 -6.43 7.53
N ILE A 163 -13.69 -5.38 6.82
CA ILE A 163 -14.60 -4.38 6.23
C ILE A 163 -14.93 -4.66 4.76
N CYS A 164 -14.29 -5.66 4.11
CA CYS A 164 -14.43 -5.93 2.68
C CYS A 164 -15.88 -6.11 2.25
N PHE A 165 -16.65 -6.91 2.99
CA PHE A 165 -18.04 -7.18 2.65
C PHE A 165 -18.88 -5.89 2.64
N ALA A 166 -18.75 -5.09 3.68
CA ALA A 166 -19.51 -3.87 3.83
C ALA A 166 -19.15 -2.81 2.79
N VAL A 167 -17.84 -2.62 2.53
CA VAL A 167 -17.38 -1.67 1.50
C VAL A 167 -17.81 -2.11 0.11
N ASN A 168 -17.74 -3.40 -0.23
CA ASN A 168 -18.21 -3.93 -1.50
C ASN A 168 -19.75 -3.76 -1.66
N ALA A 169 -20.52 -3.97 -0.59
CA ALA A 169 -21.96 -3.72 -0.64
C ALA A 169 -22.28 -2.23 -0.89
N LEU A 170 -21.57 -1.32 -0.22
CA LEU A 170 -21.74 0.12 -0.39
C LEU A 170 -21.28 0.62 -1.76
N SER A 171 -20.25 0.01 -2.35
CA SER A 171 -19.74 0.39 -3.67
C SER A 171 -20.77 0.22 -4.79
N GLN A 172 -21.78 -0.65 -4.61
CA GLN A 172 -22.86 -0.83 -5.58
C GLN A 172 -23.76 0.41 -5.74
N TYR A 173 -23.72 1.33 -4.76
CA TYR A 173 -24.54 2.54 -4.74
C TYR A 173 -23.81 3.81 -5.22
N MET A 174 -22.62 3.67 -5.82
CA MET A 174 -21.83 4.81 -6.29
C MET A 174 -22.52 5.65 -7.36
N THR A 175 -23.39 5.03 -8.17
CA THR A 175 -24.15 5.72 -9.24
C THR A 175 -25.38 6.45 -8.69
N TYR A 176 -26.02 5.92 -7.63
CA TYR A 176 -27.25 6.47 -7.03
C TYR A 176 -27.08 6.56 -5.51
N SER A 177 -26.12 7.37 -5.08
CA SER A 177 -25.81 7.53 -3.65
C SER A 177 -26.90 8.34 -2.93
N ARG A 178 -27.28 7.85 -1.75
CA ARG A 178 -28.28 8.46 -0.86
C ARG A 178 -27.68 8.67 0.53
N HIS A 179 -28.33 9.54 1.31
CA HIS A 179 -27.88 9.86 2.66
C HIS A 179 -27.75 8.63 3.56
N VAL A 180 -28.63 7.63 3.42
CA VAL A 180 -28.55 6.35 4.14
C VAL A 180 -27.26 5.59 3.83
N HIS A 181 -26.78 5.64 2.60
CA HIS A 181 -25.51 4.98 2.22
C HIS A 181 -24.32 5.70 2.85
N LEU A 182 -24.32 7.04 2.86
CA LEU A 182 -23.26 7.83 3.46
C LEU A 182 -23.19 7.65 4.98
N THR A 183 -24.32 7.67 5.69
CA THR A 183 -24.37 7.43 7.14
C THR A 183 -23.88 6.03 7.51
N THR A 184 -24.07 5.05 6.62
CA THR A 184 -23.52 3.69 6.83
C THR A 184 -22.00 3.68 6.70
N THR A 185 -21.38 4.57 5.91
CA THR A 185 -19.90 4.64 5.83
C THR A 185 -19.25 5.22 7.08
N SER A 186 -19.95 5.98 7.90
CA SER A 186 -19.43 6.55 9.15
C SER A 186 -19.31 5.54 10.30
N ILE A 187 -19.65 4.29 10.04
CA ILE A 187 -19.60 3.19 11.01
C ILE A 187 -18.22 2.50 11.02
N PHE A 188 -17.40 2.71 10.00
CA PHE A 188 -16.06 2.11 9.86
C PHE A 188 -14.99 2.92 10.59
#